data_a48b623c138a4bf257b30f9a8bd79f0c
#
_entry.id   a48b623c138a4bf257b30f9a8bd79f0c
#
_cell.length_a   1.000
_cell.length_b   1.000
_cell.length_c   1.000
_cell.angle_alpha   90.00
_cell.angle_beta   90.00
_cell.angle_gamma   90.00
#
_symmetry.space_group_name_H-M   'P 1'
#
loop_
_entity.id
_entity.type
_entity.pdbx_description
1 polymer ?
#
loop_
_entity_poly.entity_id
_entity_poly.type
_entity_poly.pdbx_seq_one_letter_code
_entity_poly.pdbx_strand_id
1 'polypeptide(L)'
;MKKKWLAAVLAGALLAAALLSGCSSVETVKRLRFGVAREGGIYREFGERFAALENETDNGQVELKATAGSAANLRLLAGEYLQLAIAQADLVQDAYDQTGIFADEEESRGFGAVAALYTETCQVVVRADSDIQSIEDLHGRTVSIGAEESGSEQNARQILSAYGLNDKMVSMVNLNYEDAAAQLKAGRVDAIFMTVGAPSPVLIALAGECGIRLLNVDGAAAQRLQSAYSAYSGVTLPAGTYPGQTEKVQTVGVKAVLLASNALPAKQVQQLTQLLFSSREGLEEQLGIPLDPEENAVEGVGIPFHAGAAAYYKAAGITVDQTAGN
;
A
#
# COMPACT_ATOMS: atom_id res chain seq x y z
N MET A 1 28.52 5.65 66.73
CA MET A 1 27.43 6.32 65.95
C MET A 1 27.83 6.63 64.53
N LYS A 2 29.05 7.09 64.24
CA LYS A 2 29.49 7.46 62.86
C LYS A 2 29.51 6.29 61.83
N LYS A 3 29.82 5.04 62.21
CA LYS A 3 29.85 3.88 61.31
C LYS A 3 28.46 3.44 60.81
N LYS A 4 27.39 3.62 61.59
CA LYS A 4 26.02 3.29 61.16
C LYS A 4 25.45 4.30 60.17
N TRP A 5 25.89 5.57 60.21
CA TRP A 5 25.48 6.61 59.28
C TRP A 5 26.16 6.44 57.91
N LEU A 6 27.42 6.03 57.88
CA LEU A 6 28.10 5.74 56.62
C LEU A 6 27.46 4.55 55.87
N ALA A 7 27.07 3.49 56.60
CA ALA A 7 26.40 2.33 55.99
C ALA A 7 25.01 2.68 55.41
N ALA A 8 24.26 3.56 56.07
CA ALA A 8 22.95 4.01 55.57
C ALA A 8 23.08 4.92 54.33
N VAL A 9 24.11 5.76 54.26
CA VAL A 9 24.38 6.61 53.09
C VAL A 9 24.87 5.77 51.90
N LEU A 10 25.72 4.75 52.12
CA LEU A 10 26.14 3.85 51.04
C LEU A 10 24.98 2.96 50.54
N ALA A 11 24.09 2.49 51.43
CA ALA A 11 22.91 1.72 51.01
C ALA A 11 21.92 2.59 50.23
N GLY A 12 21.73 3.87 50.59
CA GLY A 12 20.90 4.82 49.86
C GLY A 12 21.46 5.18 48.47
N ALA A 13 22.79 5.30 48.35
CA ALA A 13 23.45 5.56 47.07
C ALA A 13 23.39 4.35 46.12
N LEU A 14 23.48 3.12 46.64
CA LEU A 14 23.32 1.88 45.86
C LEU A 14 21.86 1.67 45.42
N LEU A 15 20.86 2.03 46.24
CA LEU A 15 19.44 2.00 45.80
C LEU A 15 19.16 3.07 44.76
N ALA A 16 19.71 4.27 44.87
CA ALA A 16 19.56 5.34 43.86
C ALA A 16 20.25 5.00 42.55
N ALA A 17 21.40 4.33 42.57
CA ALA A 17 22.07 3.82 41.39
C ALA A 17 21.29 2.69 40.68
N ALA A 18 20.60 1.83 41.42
CA ALA A 18 19.74 0.79 40.86
C ALA A 18 18.45 1.34 40.24
N LEU A 19 17.96 2.50 40.71
CA LEU A 19 16.80 3.19 40.12
C LEU A 19 17.14 4.00 38.85
N LEU A 20 18.41 4.32 38.61
CA LEU A 20 18.90 4.99 37.41
C LEU A 20 19.33 4.01 36.31
N SER A 21 19.40 2.72 36.56
CA SER A 21 19.72 1.68 35.58
C SER A 21 18.48 1.13 34.85
N GLY A 22 17.34 1.77 35.01
CA GLY A 22 16.13 1.52 34.23
C GLY A 22 16.20 2.14 32.83
N CYS A 23 17.33 1.95 32.10
CA CYS A 23 17.27 1.93 30.65
C CYS A 23 16.49 0.68 30.28
N SER A 24 15.17 0.81 30.14
CA SER A 24 14.39 -0.15 29.38
C SER A 24 15.01 -0.17 27.97
N SER A 25 15.83 -1.17 27.70
CA SER A 25 16.15 -1.52 26.33
C SER A 25 14.81 -1.78 25.67
N VAL A 26 14.35 -0.86 24.85
CA VAL A 26 13.16 -1.07 24.01
C VAL A 26 13.50 -2.32 23.20
N GLU A 27 12.81 -3.42 23.49
CA GLU A 27 13.11 -4.71 22.90
C GLU A 27 12.74 -4.63 21.42
N THR A 28 13.73 -4.57 20.54
CA THR A 28 13.53 -4.56 19.09
C THR A 28 12.95 -5.89 18.64
N VAL A 29 11.87 -5.86 17.88
CA VAL A 29 11.32 -7.07 17.25
C VAL A 29 12.30 -7.51 16.16
N LYS A 30 12.96 -8.64 16.39
CA LYS A 30 14.08 -9.11 15.57
C LYS A 30 13.66 -9.63 14.20
N ARG A 31 12.41 -10.07 14.03
CA ARG A 31 11.90 -10.59 12.75
C ARG A 31 10.61 -9.87 12.40
N LEU A 32 10.65 -9.13 11.28
CA LEU A 32 9.53 -8.37 10.75
C LEU A 32 8.95 -9.10 9.53
N ARG A 33 7.77 -9.67 9.65
CA ARG A 33 7.05 -10.22 8.49
C ARG A 33 6.39 -9.08 7.76
N PHE A 34 6.78 -8.90 6.51
CA PHE A 34 6.31 -7.82 5.65
C PHE A 34 5.40 -8.37 4.56
N GLY A 35 4.11 -8.05 4.62
CA GLY A 35 3.10 -8.40 3.63
C GLY A 35 3.25 -7.57 2.37
N VAL A 36 3.59 -8.24 1.27
CA VAL A 36 3.67 -7.68 -0.07
C VAL A 36 2.80 -8.52 -1.00
N ALA A 37 2.35 -7.96 -2.13
CA ALA A 37 1.59 -8.74 -3.10
C ALA A 37 2.45 -9.80 -3.79
N ARG A 38 1.86 -10.57 -4.70
CA ARG A 38 2.58 -11.49 -5.60
C ARG A 38 3.42 -10.70 -6.60
N GLU A 39 4.17 -11.42 -7.42
CA GLU A 39 4.98 -10.86 -8.51
C GLU A 39 4.13 -10.10 -9.54
N GLY A 40 4.77 -9.25 -10.32
CA GLY A 40 4.12 -8.40 -11.34
C GLY A 40 3.58 -7.06 -10.83
N GLY A 41 3.69 -6.76 -9.53
CA GLY A 41 3.27 -5.50 -8.91
C GLY A 41 4.37 -4.82 -8.09
N ILE A 42 4.27 -3.49 -7.98
CA ILE A 42 5.26 -2.66 -7.29
C ILE A 42 5.40 -3.00 -5.79
N TYR A 43 4.36 -3.50 -5.11
CA TYR A 43 4.46 -3.91 -3.70
C TYR A 43 5.56 -4.94 -3.48
N ARG A 44 5.65 -5.92 -4.38
CA ARG A 44 6.67 -6.96 -4.29
C ARG A 44 8.06 -6.40 -4.53
N GLU A 45 8.24 -5.62 -5.58
CA GLU A 45 9.52 -5.02 -5.93
C GLU A 45 10.00 -4.04 -4.84
N PHE A 46 9.10 -3.17 -4.37
CA PHE A 46 9.41 -2.28 -3.24
C PHE A 46 9.82 -3.08 -2.00
N GLY A 47 9.04 -4.11 -1.65
CA GLY A 47 9.32 -4.94 -0.48
C GLY A 47 10.69 -5.60 -0.53
N GLU A 48 11.10 -6.12 -1.69
CA GLU A 48 12.42 -6.75 -1.88
C GLU A 48 13.56 -5.74 -1.67
N ARG A 49 13.44 -4.54 -2.25
CA ARG A 49 14.44 -3.48 -2.12
C ARG A 49 14.52 -2.94 -0.70
N PHE A 50 13.37 -2.63 -0.12
CA PHE A 50 13.29 -2.09 1.24
C PHE A 50 13.77 -3.11 2.28
N ALA A 51 13.39 -4.38 2.13
CA ALA A 51 13.88 -5.45 3.00
C ALA A 51 15.39 -5.65 2.88
N ALA A 52 15.97 -5.53 1.68
CA ALA A 52 17.42 -5.61 1.51
C ALA A 52 18.14 -4.50 2.28
N LEU A 53 17.66 -3.25 2.18
CA LEU A 53 18.20 -2.11 2.93
C LEU A 53 18.07 -2.28 4.44
N GLU A 54 16.89 -2.70 4.92
CA GLU A 54 16.64 -2.88 6.35
C GLU A 54 17.50 -4.02 6.93
N ASN A 55 17.69 -5.11 6.18
CA ASN A 55 18.48 -6.25 6.61
C ASN A 55 19.98 -5.95 6.74
N GLU A 56 20.45 -4.82 6.23
CA GLU A 56 21.81 -4.30 6.44
C GLU A 56 21.93 -3.50 7.75
N THR A 57 20.81 -3.21 8.42
CA THR A 57 20.76 -2.49 9.69
C THR A 57 20.68 -3.43 10.89
N ASP A 58 20.86 -2.87 12.09
CA ASP A 58 20.66 -3.60 13.35
C ASP A 58 19.20 -3.51 13.87
N ASN A 59 18.28 -2.94 13.08
CA ASN A 59 16.90 -2.64 13.47
C ASN A 59 15.94 -3.84 13.34
N GLY A 60 16.37 -4.94 12.74
CA GLY A 60 15.61 -6.19 12.59
C GLY A 60 15.79 -6.82 11.22
N GLN A 61 15.31 -8.06 11.10
CA GLN A 61 15.35 -8.82 9.85
C GLN A 61 13.96 -8.83 9.22
N VAL A 62 13.83 -8.34 8.00
CA VAL A 62 12.59 -8.33 7.24
C VAL A 62 12.46 -9.62 6.43
N GLU A 63 11.36 -10.33 6.66
CA GLU A 63 10.95 -11.52 5.90
C GLU A 63 9.71 -11.19 5.07
N LEU A 64 9.82 -11.26 3.76
CA LEU A 64 8.70 -10.99 2.86
C LEU A 64 7.67 -12.11 2.90
N LYS A 65 6.41 -11.75 2.91
CA LYS A 65 5.26 -12.64 2.79
C LYS A 65 4.46 -12.29 1.54
N ALA A 66 4.47 -13.18 0.55
CA ALA A 66 3.62 -13.05 -0.63
C ALA A 66 2.15 -13.26 -0.23
N THR A 67 1.29 -12.33 -0.60
CA THR A 67 -0.14 -12.32 -0.30
C THR A 67 -0.96 -12.07 -1.56
N ALA A 68 -2.28 -12.04 -1.44
CA ALA A 68 -3.14 -11.65 -2.56
C ALA A 68 -3.16 -10.13 -2.82
N GLY A 69 -2.76 -9.31 -1.86
CA GLY A 69 -2.73 -7.85 -1.98
C GLY A 69 -3.33 -7.14 -0.76
N SER A 70 -3.93 -5.96 -0.98
CA SER A 70 -4.30 -5.01 0.08
C SER A 70 -5.23 -5.59 1.13
N ALA A 71 -6.34 -6.24 0.75
CA ALA A 71 -7.30 -6.78 1.70
C ALA A 71 -6.70 -7.91 2.55
N ALA A 72 -6.00 -8.84 1.89
CA ALA A 72 -5.28 -9.92 2.58
C ALA A 72 -4.21 -9.37 3.53
N ASN A 73 -3.46 -8.34 3.12
CA ASN A 73 -2.44 -7.69 3.94
C ASN A 73 -3.03 -7.06 5.20
N LEU A 74 -4.15 -6.37 5.08
CA LEU A 74 -4.84 -5.72 6.20
C LEU A 74 -5.35 -6.76 7.21
N ARG A 75 -5.99 -7.86 6.76
CA ARG A 75 -6.42 -8.95 7.64
C ARG A 75 -5.25 -9.61 8.39
N LEU A 76 -4.15 -9.86 7.69
CA LEU A 76 -2.97 -10.47 8.29
C LEU A 76 -2.23 -9.52 9.24
N LEU A 77 -2.27 -8.21 8.99
CA LEU A 77 -1.71 -7.18 9.85
C LEU A 77 -2.56 -7.00 11.11
N ALA A 78 -3.89 -6.92 10.96
CA ALA A 78 -4.84 -6.85 12.08
C ALA A 78 -4.77 -8.10 12.97
N GLY A 79 -4.61 -9.28 12.38
CA GLY A 79 -4.39 -10.55 13.10
C GLY A 79 -2.97 -10.76 13.64
N GLU A 80 -2.13 -9.72 13.64
CA GLU A 80 -0.74 -9.74 14.17
C GLU A 80 0.18 -10.78 13.47
N TYR A 81 -0.26 -11.36 12.35
CA TYR A 81 0.61 -12.25 11.56
C TYR A 81 1.70 -11.47 10.84
N LEU A 82 1.41 -10.25 10.38
CA LEU A 82 2.37 -9.33 9.78
C LEU A 82 2.75 -8.23 10.79
N GLN A 83 3.95 -7.71 10.66
CA GLN A 83 4.44 -6.53 11.37
C GLN A 83 4.47 -5.30 10.47
N LEU A 84 4.66 -5.50 9.17
CA LEU A 84 4.62 -4.48 8.14
C LEU A 84 3.72 -4.93 6.99
N ALA A 85 3.06 -4.01 6.32
CA ALA A 85 2.25 -4.30 5.13
C ALA A 85 2.22 -3.09 4.18
N ILE A 86 1.93 -3.33 2.90
CA ILE A 86 1.51 -2.29 1.97
C ILE A 86 0.05 -2.55 1.59
N ALA A 87 -0.78 -1.51 1.64
CA ALA A 87 -2.17 -1.59 1.22
C ALA A 87 -2.64 -0.27 0.61
N GLN A 88 -3.70 -0.33 -0.19
CA GLN A 88 -4.33 0.85 -0.78
C GLN A 88 -5.07 1.67 0.26
N ALA A 89 -5.00 2.98 0.16
CA ALA A 89 -5.54 3.92 1.13
C ALA A 89 -7.07 3.80 1.33
N ASP A 90 -7.82 3.46 0.28
CA ASP A 90 -9.26 3.20 0.37
C ASP A 90 -9.57 2.00 1.27
N LEU A 91 -8.88 0.88 1.06
CA LEU A 91 -9.03 -0.31 1.89
C LEU A 91 -8.44 -0.14 3.29
N VAL A 92 -7.37 0.64 3.44
CA VAL A 92 -6.82 1.01 4.75
C VAL A 92 -7.87 1.76 5.58
N GLN A 93 -8.57 2.72 4.95
CA GLN A 93 -9.64 3.46 5.59
C GLN A 93 -10.82 2.54 5.95
N ASP A 94 -11.27 1.71 4.99
CA ASP A 94 -12.37 0.76 5.21
C ASP A 94 -12.07 -0.21 6.36
N ALA A 95 -10.86 -0.77 6.42
CA ALA A 95 -10.46 -1.67 7.50
C ALA A 95 -10.41 -0.96 8.85
N TYR A 96 -9.89 0.27 8.90
CA TYR A 96 -9.78 1.05 10.12
C TYR A 96 -11.15 1.48 10.66
N ASP A 97 -12.08 1.86 9.77
CA ASP A 97 -13.44 2.30 10.11
C ASP A 97 -14.45 1.15 10.19
N GLN A 98 -14.04 -0.09 9.88
CA GLN A 98 -14.91 -1.27 9.80
C GLN A 98 -16.07 -1.05 8.80
N THR A 99 -15.74 -0.61 7.61
CA THR A 99 -16.69 -0.38 6.51
C THR A 99 -16.35 -1.26 5.29
N GLY A 100 -17.12 -1.14 4.22
CA GLY A 100 -16.90 -1.87 3.00
C GLY A 100 -16.83 -3.38 3.22
N ILE A 101 -15.78 -4.02 2.72
CA ILE A 101 -15.56 -5.48 2.85
C ILE A 101 -15.14 -5.92 4.26
N PHE A 102 -14.87 -4.98 5.17
CA PHE A 102 -14.47 -5.23 6.55
C PHE A 102 -15.60 -4.98 7.57
N ALA A 103 -16.82 -4.62 7.12
CA ALA A 103 -17.92 -4.22 7.98
C ALA A 103 -18.37 -5.27 9.00
N ASP A 104 -18.24 -6.55 8.66
CA ASP A 104 -18.63 -7.68 9.51
C ASP A 104 -17.45 -8.35 10.21
N GLU A 105 -16.24 -7.77 10.11
CA GLU A 105 -15.03 -8.32 10.72
C GLU A 105 -14.84 -7.79 12.16
N GLU A 106 -14.06 -8.52 12.97
CA GLU A 106 -13.63 -8.04 14.28
C GLU A 106 -12.73 -6.81 14.14
N GLU A 107 -12.64 -5.99 15.19
CA GLU A 107 -11.94 -4.70 15.19
C GLU A 107 -10.49 -4.80 14.67
N SER A 108 -10.19 -4.03 13.61
CA SER A 108 -8.94 -4.12 12.85
C SER A 108 -8.02 -2.90 13.05
N ARG A 109 -7.99 -2.32 14.27
CA ARG A 109 -7.23 -1.09 14.57
C ARG A 109 -5.82 -1.31 15.11
N GLY A 110 -5.29 -2.51 15.01
CA GLY A 110 -3.98 -2.88 15.54
C GLY A 110 -2.78 -2.35 14.75
N PHE A 111 -2.97 -1.38 13.84
CA PHE A 111 -1.92 -0.84 12.99
C PHE A 111 -2.02 0.68 12.82
N GLY A 112 -0.95 1.29 12.33
CA GLY A 112 -0.90 2.69 11.97
C GLY A 112 -0.11 2.91 10.68
N ALA A 113 -0.33 4.06 10.05
CA ALA A 113 0.38 4.43 8.84
C ALA A 113 1.85 4.76 9.11
N VAL A 114 2.70 4.43 8.16
CA VAL A 114 4.11 4.85 8.15
C VAL A 114 4.32 5.94 7.10
N ALA A 115 3.87 5.70 5.87
CA ALA A 115 3.97 6.66 4.77
C ALA A 115 3.03 6.28 3.63
N ALA A 116 2.46 7.25 2.91
CA ALA A 116 2.07 7.04 1.53
C ALA A 116 3.34 6.93 0.69
N LEU A 117 3.39 5.92 -0.19
CA LEU A 117 4.58 5.62 -0.98
C LEU A 117 4.52 6.24 -2.38
N TYR A 118 3.41 6.04 -3.07
CA TYR A 118 3.15 6.52 -4.43
C TYR A 118 1.66 6.38 -4.74
N THR A 119 1.24 6.93 -5.89
CA THR A 119 -0.13 6.76 -6.38
C THR A 119 -0.22 5.54 -7.28
N GLU A 120 -1.07 4.58 -6.93
CA GLU A 120 -1.46 3.49 -7.80
C GLU A 120 -2.56 3.96 -8.74
N THR A 121 -2.37 3.74 -10.02
CA THR A 121 -3.29 4.17 -11.07
C THR A 121 -4.22 3.02 -11.45
N CYS A 122 -5.52 3.25 -11.43
CA CYS A 122 -6.50 2.30 -11.94
C CYS A 122 -6.44 2.28 -13.47
N GLN A 123 -5.98 1.18 -14.04
CA GLN A 123 -5.77 1.01 -15.46
C GLN A 123 -6.71 -0.07 -15.99
N VAL A 124 -7.62 0.32 -16.88
CA VAL A 124 -8.54 -0.59 -17.54
C VAL A 124 -8.05 -0.81 -18.94
N VAL A 125 -7.65 -2.03 -19.25
CA VAL A 125 -6.88 -2.35 -20.45
C VAL A 125 -7.63 -3.37 -21.31
N VAL A 126 -7.72 -3.07 -22.59
CA VAL A 126 -8.23 -3.96 -23.63
C VAL A 126 -7.19 -4.14 -24.72
N ARG A 127 -7.35 -5.13 -25.60
CA ARG A 127 -6.51 -5.26 -26.79
C ARG A 127 -6.74 -4.07 -27.72
N ALA A 128 -5.71 -3.65 -28.43
CA ALA A 128 -5.80 -2.50 -29.36
C ALA A 128 -6.79 -2.76 -30.51
N ASP A 129 -6.96 -4.02 -30.93
CA ASP A 129 -7.87 -4.45 -31.99
C ASP A 129 -9.31 -4.74 -31.51
N SER A 130 -9.60 -4.53 -30.21
CA SER A 130 -10.93 -4.72 -29.63
C SER A 130 -11.91 -3.65 -30.10
N ASP A 131 -13.18 -4.01 -30.17
CA ASP A 131 -14.32 -3.10 -30.40
C ASP A 131 -14.71 -2.29 -29.14
N ILE A 132 -14.16 -2.63 -27.98
CA ILE A 132 -14.43 -1.94 -26.71
C ILE A 132 -13.70 -0.60 -26.69
N GLN A 133 -14.44 0.51 -26.56
CA GLN A 133 -13.92 1.87 -26.56
C GLN A 133 -14.09 2.59 -25.21
N SER A 134 -15.01 2.12 -24.37
CA SER A 134 -15.35 2.71 -23.08
C SER A 134 -15.65 1.64 -22.02
N ILE A 135 -15.79 2.08 -20.76
CA ILE A 135 -16.17 1.16 -19.66
C ILE A 135 -17.58 0.59 -19.86
N GLU A 136 -18.49 1.37 -20.44
CA GLU A 136 -19.86 0.94 -20.72
C GLU A 136 -19.92 -0.24 -21.72
N ASP A 137 -18.95 -0.35 -22.64
CA ASP A 137 -18.83 -1.45 -23.62
C ASP A 137 -18.43 -2.79 -22.96
N LEU A 138 -18.10 -2.78 -21.67
CA LEU A 138 -17.85 -4.00 -20.90
C LEU A 138 -19.12 -4.80 -20.59
N HIS A 139 -20.31 -4.26 -20.86
CA HIS A 139 -21.55 -5.00 -20.73
C HIS A 139 -21.54 -6.27 -21.59
N GLY A 140 -21.77 -7.43 -20.98
CA GLY A 140 -21.75 -8.75 -21.64
C GLY A 140 -20.35 -9.31 -21.88
N ARG A 141 -19.29 -8.65 -21.43
CA ARG A 141 -17.88 -9.05 -21.61
C ARG A 141 -17.35 -9.83 -20.40
N THR A 142 -16.26 -10.56 -20.63
CA THR A 142 -15.48 -11.24 -19.57
C THR A 142 -14.32 -10.36 -19.17
N VAL A 143 -14.25 -10.00 -17.89
CA VAL A 143 -13.30 -9.01 -17.37
C VAL A 143 -12.52 -9.58 -16.20
N SER A 144 -11.19 -9.52 -16.26
CA SER A 144 -10.36 -9.79 -15.08
C SER A 144 -10.35 -8.56 -14.17
N ILE A 145 -10.79 -8.76 -12.93
CA ILE A 145 -10.93 -7.68 -11.93
C ILE A 145 -9.77 -7.64 -10.92
N GLY A 146 -8.69 -8.39 -11.14
CA GLY A 146 -7.60 -8.57 -10.19
C GLY A 146 -7.69 -9.85 -9.40
N ALA A 147 -6.67 -10.17 -8.62
CA ALA A 147 -6.69 -11.34 -7.74
C ALA A 147 -7.75 -11.18 -6.65
N GLU A 148 -8.31 -12.29 -6.19
CA GLU A 148 -9.21 -12.31 -5.04
C GLU A 148 -8.51 -11.71 -3.81
N GLU A 149 -9.22 -10.89 -3.03
CA GLU A 149 -8.67 -10.11 -1.88
C GLU A 149 -7.59 -9.07 -2.24
N SER A 150 -7.45 -8.70 -3.51
CA SER A 150 -6.59 -7.59 -3.91
C SER A 150 -7.32 -6.24 -3.86
N GLY A 151 -6.55 -5.16 -3.79
CA GLY A 151 -7.10 -3.82 -3.96
C GLY A 151 -7.65 -3.59 -5.36
N SER A 152 -7.01 -4.16 -6.40
CA SER A 152 -7.51 -4.08 -7.78
C SER A 152 -8.90 -4.67 -7.94
N GLU A 153 -9.21 -5.77 -7.24
CA GLU A 153 -10.57 -6.33 -7.25
C GLU A 153 -11.59 -5.32 -6.75
N GLN A 154 -11.32 -4.68 -5.61
CA GLN A 154 -12.24 -3.72 -5.04
C GLN A 154 -12.39 -2.48 -5.92
N ASN A 155 -11.29 -1.94 -6.43
CA ASN A 155 -11.33 -0.80 -7.34
C ASN A 155 -12.08 -1.13 -8.63
N ALA A 156 -11.89 -2.31 -9.20
CA ALA A 156 -12.62 -2.74 -10.40
C ALA A 156 -14.14 -2.81 -10.13
N ARG A 157 -14.56 -3.38 -9.00
CA ARG A 157 -15.98 -3.44 -8.61
C ARG A 157 -16.57 -2.05 -8.39
N GLN A 158 -15.85 -1.15 -7.72
CA GLN A 158 -16.27 0.23 -7.47
C GLN A 158 -16.35 1.03 -8.78
N ILE A 159 -15.37 0.90 -9.68
CA ILE A 159 -15.39 1.56 -10.99
C ILE A 159 -16.57 1.03 -11.83
N LEU A 160 -16.72 -0.28 -11.98
CA LEU A 160 -17.85 -0.87 -12.72
C LEU A 160 -19.20 -0.39 -12.16
N SER A 161 -19.35 -0.38 -10.83
CA SER A 161 -20.56 0.13 -10.17
C SER A 161 -20.82 1.62 -10.46
N ALA A 162 -19.75 2.45 -10.50
CA ALA A 162 -19.88 3.87 -10.84
C ALA A 162 -20.35 4.08 -12.30
N TYR A 163 -20.09 3.14 -13.19
CA TYR A 163 -20.61 3.11 -14.56
C TYR A 163 -21.95 2.36 -14.70
N GLY A 164 -22.55 1.92 -13.59
CA GLY A 164 -23.83 1.20 -13.56
C GLY A 164 -23.74 -0.27 -13.98
N LEU A 165 -22.53 -0.83 -14.00
CA LEU A 165 -22.27 -2.23 -14.32
C LEU A 165 -22.14 -3.06 -13.03
N ASN A 166 -22.57 -4.31 -13.07
CA ASN A 166 -22.51 -5.25 -11.96
C ASN A 166 -22.24 -6.69 -12.45
N ASP A 167 -22.16 -7.63 -11.52
CA ASP A 167 -21.87 -9.06 -11.76
C ASP A 167 -22.91 -9.81 -12.63
N LYS A 168 -24.10 -9.25 -12.82
CA LYS A 168 -25.10 -9.78 -13.75
C LYS A 168 -24.90 -9.28 -15.18
N MET A 169 -24.19 -8.18 -15.32
CA MET A 169 -23.94 -7.50 -16.60
C MET A 169 -22.54 -7.77 -17.16
N VAL A 170 -21.58 -8.09 -16.28
CA VAL A 170 -20.18 -8.35 -16.64
C VAL A 170 -19.77 -9.68 -16.02
N SER A 171 -19.16 -10.57 -16.82
CA SER A 171 -18.55 -11.79 -16.31
C SER A 171 -17.21 -11.49 -15.67
N MET A 172 -17.18 -11.40 -14.33
CA MET A 172 -15.98 -11.05 -13.58
C MET A 172 -15.18 -12.31 -13.23
N VAL A 173 -13.86 -12.28 -13.47
CA VAL A 173 -12.93 -13.36 -13.10
C VAL A 173 -11.75 -12.79 -12.30
N ASN A 174 -11.30 -13.54 -11.31
CA ASN A 174 -10.16 -13.16 -10.48
C ASN A 174 -8.87 -13.78 -11.01
N LEU A 175 -7.92 -12.96 -11.45
CA LEU A 175 -6.61 -13.36 -11.93
C LEU A 175 -5.54 -12.40 -11.38
N ASN A 176 -4.32 -12.89 -11.14
CA ASN A 176 -3.17 -12.02 -10.91
C ASN A 176 -2.79 -11.29 -12.21
N TYR A 177 -1.92 -10.29 -12.13
CA TYR A 177 -1.60 -9.43 -13.26
C TYR A 177 -0.99 -10.17 -14.47
N GLU A 178 -0.10 -11.13 -14.22
CA GLU A 178 0.55 -11.91 -15.27
C GLU A 178 -0.43 -12.85 -15.98
N ASP A 179 -1.24 -13.57 -15.20
CA ASP A 179 -2.28 -14.43 -15.75
C ASP A 179 -3.33 -13.62 -16.51
N ALA A 180 -3.74 -12.45 -15.97
CA ALA A 180 -4.68 -11.56 -16.63
C ALA A 180 -4.15 -11.05 -17.99
N ALA A 181 -2.89 -10.62 -18.04
CA ALA A 181 -2.23 -10.22 -19.29
C ALA A 181 -2.16 -11.37 -20.30
N ALA A 182 -1.79 -12.59 -19.85
CA ALA A 182 -1.76 -13.77 -20.71
C ALA A 182 -3.15 -14.15 -21.24
N GLN A 183 -4.20 -14.03 -20.41
CA GLN A 183 -5.59 -14.30 -20.83
C GLN A 183 -6.13 -13.25 -21.79
N LEU A 184 -5.81 -11.95 -21.58
CA LEU A 184 -6.18 -10.88 -22.49
C LEU A 184 -5.52 -11.05 -23.86
N LYS A 185 -4.22 -11.34 -23.89
CA LYS A 185 -3.48 -11.65 -25.13
C LYS A 185 -4.10 -12.81 -25.87
N ALA A 186 -4.52 -13.86 -25.17
CA ALA A 186 -5.15 -15.04 -25.76
C ALA A 186 -6.63 -14.84 -26.14
N GLY A 187 -7.22 -13.67 -25.85
CA GLY A 187 -8.64 -13.39 -26.12
C GLY A 187 -9.61 -14.18 -25.24
N ARG A 188 -9.16 -14.67 -24.08
CA ARG A 188 -10.02 -15.39 -23.13
C ARG A 188 -10.68 -14.47 -22.09
N VAL A 189 -10.16 -13.29 -21.91
CA VAL A 189 -10.83 -12.14 -21.30
C VAL A 189 -10.82 -10.96 -22.25
N ASP A 190 -11.82 -10.11 -22.16
CA ASP A 190 -12.00 -8.96 -23.07
C ASP A 190 -11.31 -7.71 -22.50
N ALA A 191 -11.22 -7.60 -21.18
CA ALA A 191 -10.55 -6.49 -20.48
C ALA A 191 -9.90 -6.98 -19.18
N ILE A 192 -8.91 -6.20 -18.70
CA ILE A 192 -8.28 -6.41 -17.40
C ILE A 192 -8.24 -5.10 -16.61
N PHE A 193 -8.52 -5.18 -15.33
CA PHE A 193 -8.31 -4.10 -14.37
C PHE A 193 -6.99 -4.33 -13.62
N MET A 194 -6.16 -3.29 -13.54
CA MET A 194 -4.92 -3.28 -12.78
C MET A 194 -4.81 -1.96 -12.04
N THR A 195 -4.80 -1.99 -10.72
CA THR A 195 -4.46 -0.82 -9.89
C THR A 195 -3.03 -0.98 -9.42
N VAL A 196 -2.12 -0.26 -10.06
CA VAL A 196 -0.68 -0.44 -9.89
C VAL A 196 0.04 0.86 -10.29
N GLY A 197 1.28 1.05 -9.82
CA GLY A 197 2.15 2.13 -10.29
C GLY A 197 2.29 2.12 -11.82
N ALA A 198 2.33 3.29 -12.42
CA ALA A 198 2.50 3.45 -13.86
C ALA A 198 3.85 4.16 -14.17
N PRO A 199 4.61 3.66 -15.19
CA PRO A 199 4.29 2.54 -16.08
C PRO A 199 4.46 1.15 -15.41
N SER A 200 3.56 0.22 -15.71
CA SER A 200 3.65 -1.17 -15.24
C SER A 200 4.49 -2.04 -16.19
N PRO A 201 5.49 -2.78 -15.71
CA PRO A 201 6.27 -3.69 -16.54
C PRO A 201 5.43 -4.73 -17.27
N VAL A 202 4.39 -5.26 -16.62
CA VAL A 202 3.45 -6.22 -17.21
C VAL A 202 2.71 -5.62 -18.40
N LEU A 203 2.27 -4.35 -18.29
CA LEU A 203 1.57 -3.67 -19.41
C LEU A 203 2.53 -3.23 -20.51
N ILE A 204 3.79 -2.87 -20.19
CA ILE A 204 4.83 -2.61 -21.21
C ILE A 204 5.04 -3.87 -22.06
N ALA A 205 5.23 -5.02 -21.42
CA ALA A 205 5.42 -6.30 -22.11
C ALA A 205 4.18 -6.66 -22.95
N LEU A 206 2.98 -6.59 -22.39
CA LEU A 206 1.73 -6.90 -23.07
C LEU A 206 1.52 -5.98 -24.29
N ALA A 207 1.79 -4.67 -24.16
CA ALA A 207 1.69 -3.71 -25.25
C ALA A 207 2.61 -4.04 -26.44
N GLY A 208 3.82 -4.54 -26.13
CA GLY A 208 4.76 -5.01 -27.16
C GLY A 208 4.33 -6.30 -27.86
N GLU A 209 3.51 -7.12 -27.20
CA GLU A 209 3.13 -8.44 -27.72
C GLU A 209 1.85 -8.44 -28.55
N CYS A 210 0.81 -7.71 -28.16
CA CYS A 210 -0.48 -7.71 -28.87
C CYS A 210 -1.07 -6.32 -29.09
N GLY A 211 -0.39 -5.25 -28.65
CA GLY A 211 -0.96 -3.91 -28.61
C GLY A 211 -2.09 -3.79 -27.57
N ILE A 212 -2.15 -2.66 -26.90
CA ILE A 212 -3.19 -2.40 -25.90
C ILE A 212 -3.84 -1.04 -26.12
N ARG A 213 -5.05 -0.89 -25.59
CA ARG A 213 -5.74 0.39 -25.39
C ARG A 213 -6.14 0.49 -23.93
N LEU A 214 -5.88 1.64 -23.32
CA LEU A 214 -6.40 1.97 -22.00
C LEU A 214 -7.72 2.71 -22.17
N LEU A 215 -8.71 2.33 -21.35
CA LEU A 215 -9.99 3.00 -21.29
C LEU A 215 -9.95 4.13 -20.27
N ASN A 216 -10.62 5.25 -20.57
CA ASN A 216 -10.77 6.33 -19.59
C ASN A 216 -11.71 5.91 -18.44
N VAL A 217 -11.36 6.36 -17.24
CA VAL A 217 -12.28 6.41 -16.08
C VAL A 217 -12.48 7.89 -15.78
N ASP A 218 -13.49 8.50 -16.38
CA ASP A 218 -13.68 9.96 -16.37
C ASP A 218 -15.16 10.38 -16.23
N GLY A 219 -15.42 11.65 -16.44
CA GLY A 219 -16.76 12.20 -16.47
C GLY A 219 -17.55 12.06 -15.16
N ALA A 220 -18.86 11.88 -15.27
CA ALA A 220 -19.74 11.80 -14.11
C ALA A 220 -19.51 10.53 -13.27
N ALA A 221 -19.02 9.44 -13.86
CA ALA A 221 -18.72 8.20 -13.15
C ALA A 221 -17.50 8.38 -12.23
N ALA A 222 -16.41 8.99 -12.72
CA ALA A 222 -15.26 9.32 -11.90
C ALA A 222 -15.60 10.29 -10.75
N GLN A 223 -16.46 11.29 -11.01
CA GLN A 223 -16.93 12.21 -9.98
C GLN A 223 -17.77 11.49 -8.89
N ARG A 224 -18.65 10.56 -9.29
CA ARG A 224 -19.40 9.73 -8.32
C ARG A 224 -18.47 8.88 -7.47
N LEU A 225 -17.47 8.25 -8.09
CA LEU A 225 -16.49 7.42 -7.41
C LEU A 225 -15.70 8.24 -6.36
N GLN A 226 -15.15 9.39 -6.77
CA GLN A 226 -14.40 10.28 -5.86
C GLN A 226 -15.27 10.89 -4.75
N SER A 227 -16.57 11.09 -5.00
CA SER A 227 -17.50 11.57 -3.99
C SER A 227 -17.88 10.47 -2.98
N ALA A 228 -17.93 9.21 -3.42
CA ALA A 228 -18.24 8.07 -2.57
C ALA A 228 -17.04 7.59 -1.76
N TYR A 229 -15.83 7.73 -2.30
CA TYR A 229 -14.59 7.22 -1.72
C TYR A 229 -13.53 8.32 -1.77
N SER A 230 -13.27 8.96 -0.64
CA SER A 230 -12.34 10.11 -0.52
C SER A 230 -10.87 9.77 -0.84
N ALA A 231 -10.50 8.49 -0.82
CA ALA A 231 -9.16 8.04 -1.16
C ALA A 231 -8.83 8.12 -2.66
N TYR A 232 -9.85 8.24 -3.53
CA TYR A 232 -9.60 8.38 -4.97
C TYR A 232 -9.24 9.79 -5.36
N SER A 233 -8.20 9.92 -6.16
CA SER A 233 -7.79 11.15 -6.84
C SER A 233 -7.85 10.98 -8.35
N GLY A 234 -8.05 12.09 -9.09
CA GLY A 234 -7.94 12.08 -10.55
C GLY A 234 -6.49 11.92 -10.99
N VAL A 235 -6.24 11.02 -11.94
CA VAL A 235 -4.92 10.77 -12.52
C VAL A 235 -4.97 10.93 -14.04
N THR A 236 -3.92 11.51 -14.61
CA THR A 236 -3.71 11.56 -16.06
C THR A 236 -2.46 10.76 -16.41
N LEU A 237 -2.62 9.67 -17.16
CA LEU A 237 -1.49 8.99 -17.78
C LEU A 237 -1.13 9.73 -19.08
N PRO A 238 0.11 10.24 -19.21
CA PRO A 238 0.53 10.93 -20.42
C PRO A 238 0.53 10.01 -21.65
N ALA A 239 0.42 10.58 -22.83
CA ALA A 239 0.70 9.85 -24.06
C ALA A 239 2.13 9.28 -24.02
N GLY A 240 2.30 8.07 -24.55
CA GLY A 240 3.60 7.40 -24.57
C GLY A 240 3.98 6.70 -23.25
N THR A 241 3.10 6.63 -22.26
CA THR A 241 3.33 5.80 -21.04
C THR A 241 3.55 4.34 -21.43
N TYR A 242 2.82 3.85 -22.42
CA TYR A 242 2.97 2.48 -22.94
C TYR A 242 3.24 2.48 -24.45
N PRO A 243 3.93 1.45 -25.00
CA PRO A 243 4.11 1.28 -26.42
C PRO A 243 2.78 1.35 -27.18
N GLY A 244 2.70 2.20 -28.20
CA GLY A 244 1.49 2.39 -29.02
C GLY A 244 0.40 3.29 -28.42
N GLN A 245 0.53 3.75 -27.19
CA GLN A 245 -0.39 4.72 -26.58
C GLN A 245 -0.08 6.14 -27.10
N THR A 246 -0.90 6.64 -27.99
CA THR A 246 -0.72 7.95 -28.64
C THR A 246 -1.43 9.10 -27.93
N GLU A 247 -2.40 8.80 -27.08
CA GLU A 247 -3.20 9.78 -26.37
C GLU A 247 -3.06 9.67 -24.87
N LYS A 248 -3.30 10.78 -24.17
CA LYS A 248 -3.41 10.76 -22.70
C LYS A 248 -4.67 10.00 -22.28
N VAL A 249 -4.61 9.35 -21.12
CA VAL A 249 -5.74 8.64 -20.51
C VAL A 249 -6.10 9.30 -19.19
N GLN A 250 -7.36 9.67 -19.03
CA GLN A 250 -7.91 10.14 -17.76
C GLN A 250 -8.38 8.94 -16.94
N THR A 251 -7.96 8.88 -15.69
CA THR A 251 -8.37 7.78 -14.80
C THR A 251 -8.37 8.26 -13.34
N VAL A 252 -8.51 7.34 -12.43
CA VAL A 252 -8.42 7.58 -10.99
C VAL A 252 -7.29 6.77 -10.38
N GLY A 253 -6.84 7.17 -9.20
CA GLY A 253 -5.80 6.46 -8.46
C GLY A 253 -6.01 6.57 -6.97
N VAL A 254 -5.34 5.68 -6.25
CA VAL A 254 -5.32 5.62 -4.78
C VAL A 254 -3.86 5.57 -4.31
N LYS A 255 -3.58 6.02 -3.08
CA LYS A 255 -2.24 5.89 -2.51
C LYS A 255 -1.95 4.45 -2.10
N ALA A 256 -0.74 3.98 -2.38
CA ALA A 256 -0.14 2.83 -1.72
C ALA A 256 0.43 3.28 -0.37
N VAL A 257 0.01 2.68 0.73
CA VAL A 257 0.40 3.07 2.09
C VAL A 257 1.21 1.97 2.75
N LEU A 258 2.40 2.32 3.24
CA LEU A 258 3.17 1.47 4.14
C LEU A 258 2.57 1.56 5.54
N LEU A 259 2.29 0.41 6.14
CA LEU A 259 1.65 0.25 7.44
C LEU A 259 2.56 -0.52 8.39
N ALA A 260 2.45 -0.23 9.68
CA ALA A 260 3.13 -0.94 10.75
C ALA A 260 2.15 -1.36 11.86
N SER A 261 2.34 -2.57 12.40
CA SER A 261 1.63 -3.02 13.59
C SER A 261 1.93 -2.10 14.78
N ASN A 262 0.90 -1.71 15.53
CA ASN A 262 1.05 -0.90 16.75
C ASN A 262 1.82 -1.64 17.88
N ALA A 263 2.00 -2.95 17.74
CA ALA A 263 2.85 -3.74 18.63
C ALA A 263 4.36 -3.50 18.39
N LEU A 264 4.75 -2.87 17.26
CA LEU A 264 6.14 -2.51 17.03
C LEU A 264 6.57 -1.34 17.92
N PRO A 265 7.79 -1.39 18.49
CA PRO A 265 8.33 -0.26 19.25
C PRO A 265 8.41 1.02 18.42
N ALA A 266 7.97 2.15 18.95
CA ALA A 266 7.99 3.43 18.24
C ALA A 266 9.38 3.79 17.68
N LYS A 267 10.46 3.51 18.45
CA LYS A 267 11.83 3.74 17.98
C LYS A 267 12.17 2.91 16.73
N GLN A 268 11.71 1.66 16.69
CA GLN A 268 11.96 0.77 15.53
C GLN A 268 11.25 1.30 14.27
N VAL A 269 9.99 1.69 14.39
CA VAL A 269 9.23 2.25 13.26
C VAL A 269 9.78 3.63 12.85
N GLN A 270 10.25 4.46 13.80
CA GLN A 270 10.94 5.71 13.47
C GLN A 270 12.19 5.47 12.61
N GLN A 271 12.98 4.45 12.93
CA GLN A 271 14.17 4.08 12.14
C GLN A 271 13.80 3.55 10.76
N LEU A 272 12.72 2.73 10.64
CA LEU A 272 12.18 2.29 9.35
C LEU A 272 11.73 3.48 8.48
N THR A 273 11.04 4.46 9.09
CA THR A 273 10.61 5.68 8.38
C THR A 273 11.81 6.50 7.92
N GLN A 274 12.82 6.65 8.76
CA GLN A 274 14.06 7.33 8.39
C GLN A 274 14.79 6.62 7.24
N LEU A 275 14.89 5.27 7.29
CA LEU A 275 15.50 4.48 6.23
C LEU A 275 14.76 4.66 4.90
N LEU A 276 13.42 4.63 4.91
CA LEU A 276 12.60 4.86 3.73
C LEU A 276 12.99 6.16 3.02
N PHE A 277 12.97 7.29 3.74
CA PHE A 277 13.21 8.59 3.13
C PHE A 277 14.68 8.84 2.78
N SER A 278 15.62 8.35 3.60
CA SER A 278 17.05 8.45 3.28
C SER A 278 17.46 7.62 2.06
N SER A 279 16.69 6.60 1.70
CA SER A 279 16.93 5.72 0.55
C SER A 279 15.98 5.98 -0.62
N ARG A 280 15.09 6.97 -0.52
CA ARG A 280 13.99 7.22 -1.47
C ARG A 280 14.47 7.31 -2.93
N GLU A 281 15.46 8.14 -3.21
CA GLU A 281 15.97 8.34 -4.57
C GLU A 281 16.51 7.04 -5.18
N GLY A 282 17.24 6.23 -4.41
CA GLY A 282 17.73 4.93 -4.86
C GLY A 282 16.61 3.91 -5.08
N LEU A 283 15.55 3.96 -4.27
CA LEU A 283 14.35 3.14 -4.46
C LEU A 283 13.59 3.56 -5.72
N GLU A 284 13.40 4.85 -5.97
CA GLU A 284 12.77 5.39 -7.19
C GLU A 284 13.49 4.93 -8.46
N GLU A 285 14.82 5.06 -8.49
CA GLU A 285 15.64 4.63 -9.63
C GLU A 285 15.45 3.13 -9.92
N GLN A 286 15.42 2.31 -8.87
CA GLN A 286 15.30 0.86 -9.01
C GLN A 286 13.87 0.39 -9.34
N LEU A 287 12.84 1.12 -8.90
CA LEU A 287 11.44 0.81 -9.16
C LEU A 287 10.93 1.39 -10.48
N GLY A 288 11.61 2.39 -11.02
CA GLY A 288 11.19 3.11 -12.23
C GLY A 288 9.92 3.93 -12.07
N ILE A 289 9.52 4.22 -10.84
CA ILE A 289 8.38 5.09 -10.51
C ILE A 289 8.76 6.10 -9.42
N PRO A 290 8.16 7.29 -9.40
CA PRO A 290 8.40 8.25 -8.32
C PRO A 290 7.76 7.75 -7.01
N LEU A 291 8.47 7.97 -5.89
CA LEU A 291 7.93 7.80 -4.54
C LEU A 291 7.61 9.18 -3.95
N ASP A 292 6.58 9.24 -3.12
CA ASP A 292 6.20 10.49 -2.46
C ASP A 292 7.33 10.98 -1.54
N PRO A 293 7.73 12.26 -1.62
CA PRO A 293 8.65 12.86 -0.67
C PRO A 293 7.97 13.04 0.70
N GLU A 294 8.73 13.32 1.74
CA GLU A 294 8.26 13.39 3.13
C GLU A 294 6.99 14.24 3.31
N GLU A 295 6.96 15.41 2.70
CA GLU A 295 5.85 16.36 2.77
C GLU A 295 4.56 15.82 2.13
N ASN A 296 4.67 14.98 1.10
CA ASN A 296 3.54 14.40 0.38
C ASN A 296 3.16 13.01 0.91
N ALA A 297 4.10 12.33 1.58
CA ALA A 297 3.90 10.99 2.12
C ALA A 297 2.89 10.92 3.29
N VAL A 298 2.42 12.06 3.73
CA VAL A 298 1.34 12.19 4.74
C VAL A 298 -0.02 12.49 4.13
N GLU A 299 -0.07 12.79 2.83
CA GLU A 299 -1.30 13.13 2.11
C GLU A 299 -2.04 11.87 1.63
N GLY A 300 -3.37 11.92 1.67
CA GLY A 300 -4.22 10.80 1.23
C GLY A 300 -4.18 9.58 2.16
N VAL A 301 -3.64 9.71 3.37
CA VAL A 301 -3.66 8.71 4.43
C VAL A 301 -4.83 9.04 5.37
N GLY A 302 -5.86 8.22 5.37
CA GLY A 302 -7.11 8.46 6.12
C GLY A 302 -7.10 7.94 7.55
N ILE A 303 -6.00 7.37 8.03
CA ILE A 303 -5.87 6.79 9.38
C ILE A 303 -4.72 7.43 10.15
N PRO A 304 -4.69 7.33 11.49
CA PRO A 304 -3.57 7.81 12.30
C PRO A 304 -2.25 7.12 11.94
N PHE A 305 -1.16 7.88 12.03
CA PHE A 305 0.19 7.35 11.85
C PHE A 305 0.65 6.57 13.09
N HIS A 306 1.46 5.56 12.86
CA HIS A 306 2.16 4.85 13.94
C HIS A 306 3.01 5.84 14.74
N ALA A 307 3.05 5.70 16.08
CA ALA A 307 3.74 6.64 16.98
C ALA A 307 5.22 6.89 16.57
N GLY A 308 5.91 5.88 16.04
CA GLY A 308 7.27 6.02 15.52
C GLY A 308 7.38 6.85 14.26
N ALA A 309 6.47 6.64 13.30
CA ALA A 309 6.40 7.46 12.10
C ALA A 309 6.04 8.91 12.43
N ALA A 310 5.05 9.12 13.30
CA ALA A 310 4.68 10.46 13.77
C ALA A 310 5.86 11.19 14.47
N ALA A 311 6.69 10.46 15.22
CA ALA A 311 7.89 11.02 15.84
C ALA A 311 8.93 11.44 14.80
N TYR A 312 9.09 10.69 13.71
CA TYR A 312 9.94 11.05 12.58
C TYR A 312 9.43 12.33 11.90
N TYR A 313 8.17 12.36 11.48
CA TYR A 313 7.57 13.53 10.81
C TYR A 313 7.61 14.78 11.68
N LYS A 314 7.36 14.65 12.97
CA LYS A 314 7.49 15.78 13.92
C LYS A 314 8.91 16.35 13.96
N ALA A 315 9.93 15.49 13.90
CA ALA A 315 11.33 15.94 13.84
C ALA A 315 11.65 16.65 12.51
N ALA A 316 10.98 16.29 11.41
CA ALA A 316 11.03 16.96 10.11
C ALA A 316 10.12 18.22 10.04
N GLY A 317 9.40 18.56 11.11
CA GLY A 317 8.50 19.72 11.14
C GLY A 317 7.12 19.49 10.55
N ILE A 318 6.75 18.25 10.27
CA ILE A 318 5.47 17.83 9.73
C ILE A 318 4.59 17.28 10.86
N THR A 319 3.35 17.79 10.98
CA THR A 319 2.41 17.34 12.01
C THR A 319 1.43 16.34 11.42
N VAL A 320 1.28 15.17 12.05
CA VAL A 320 0.32 14.13 11.70
C VAL A 320 -0.42 13.63 12.93
N ASP A 321 -1.63 13.14 12.76
CA ASP A 321 -2.34 12.40 13.81
C ASP A 321 -1.64 11.06 14.06
N GLN A 322 -1.56 10.65 15.33
CA GLN A 322 -0.87 9.42 15.71
C GLN A 322 -1.77 8.44 16.44
N THR A 323 -1.49 7.14 16.30
CA THR A 323 -2.11 6.09 17.13
C THR A 323 -1.73 6.29 18.59
N ALA A 324 -2.61 5.87 19.50
CA ALA A 324 -2.25 5.82 20.94
C ALA A 324 -0.99 4.94 21.09
N GLY A 325 0.06 5.52 21.67
CA GLY A 325 1.29 4.77 21.96
C GLY A 325 1.04 3.70 23.03
N ASN A 326 1.60 2.52 22.83
CA ASN A 326 1.72 1.51 23.88
C ASN A 326 2.82 1.89 24.87
#